data_3306b76b29fd07928f86401981aab493
#
_entry.id   3306b76b29fd07928f86401981aab493
#
_cell.length_a   1.000
_cell.length_b   1.000
_cell.length_c   1.000
_cell.angle_alpha   90.00
_cell.angle_beta   90.00
_cell.angle_gamma   90.00
#
_symmetry.space_group_name_H-M   'P 1'
#
loop_
_entity.id
_entity.type
_entity.pdbx_description
1 polymer ?
#
loop_
_entity_poly.entity_id
_entity_poly.type
_entity_poly.pdbx_seq_one_letter_code
_entity_poly.pdbx_strand_id
1 'polypeptide(L)'
;MYKRQIQYSVAGDNLISLYDQVTSYNDRIINFLTSNGIERNDISINPPDTYNATANQYSQAKFNYSLTCNVTVSTSNVATVRKLLNRQSELLKEGIPVTNSYISYDYTALNSIKPEMIAQATENAREAAAQFAKDSGSKVGKMKTASQGSFSIDDSSSSTPYIKKVRVVTTIVYYLED
;
A
#
# COMPACT_ATOMS: atom_id res chain seq x y z
N MET A 1 1.68 -5.59 4.35
CA MET A 1 1.55 -6.07 2.95
C MET A 1 2.10 -5.00 2.02
N TYR A 2 2.79 -5.39 0.99
CA TYR A 2 3.29 -4.50 -0.06
C TYR A 2 2.47 -4.73 -1.32
N LYS A 3 2.06 -3.66 -1.95
CA LYS A 3 1.40 -3.70 -3.25
C LYS A 3 2.14 -2.79 -4.23
N ARG A 4 2.50 -3.33 -5.38
CA ARG A 4 3.12 -2.57 -6.48
C ARG A 4 2.34 -2.79 -7.75
N GLN A 5 2.11 -1.72 -8.47
CA GLN A 5 1.55 -1.75 -9.82
C GLN A 5 2.61 -1.28 -10.81
N ILE A 6 2.93 -2.12 -11.78
CA ILE A 6 3.80 -1.81 -12.91
C ILE A 6 2.89 -1.57 -14.09
N GLN A 7 2.88 -0.36 -14.60
CA GLN A 7 2.09 0.03 -15.76
C GLN A 7 3.01 0.25 -16.95
N TYR A 8 2.60 -0.26 -18.11
CA TYR A 8 3.23 0.01 -19.38
C TYR A 8 2.18 0.18 -20.48
N SER A 9 2.54 0.82 -21.59
CA SER A 9 1.63 1.03 -22.71
C SER A 9 2.32 0.71 -24.03
N VAL A 10 1.54 0.15 -24.95
CA VAL A 10 1.95 -0.11 -26.33
C VAL A 10 0.94 0.53 -27.27
N ALA A 11 1.39 0.98 -28.45
CA ALA A 11 0.52 1.58 -29.44
C ALA A 11 0.92 1.14 -30.87
N GLY A 12 -0.07 1.03 -31.74
CA GLY A 12 0.12 0.59 -33.12
C GLY A 12 -1.19 0.51 -33.89
N ASP A 13 -1.12 0.03 -35.11
CA ASP A 13 -2.27 -0.02 -36.02
C ASP A 13 -2.89 -1.44 -36.14
N ASN A 14 -2.21 -2.44 -35.63
CA ASN A 14 -2.69 -3.82 -35.65
C ASN A 14 -2.92 -4.33 -34.21
N LEU A 15 -4.19 -4.53 -33.86
CA LEU A 15 -4.59 -4.93 -32.51
C LEU A 15 -4.05 -6.31 -32.12
N ILE A 16 -4.01 -7.27 -33.07
CA ILE A 16 -3.52 -8.63 -32.80
C ILE A 16 -2.03 -8.58 -32.45
N SER A 17 -1.23 -7.87 -33.24
CA SER A 17 0.21 -7.70 -32.97
C SER A 17 0.48 -7.02 -31.62
N LEU A 18 -0.39 -6.07 -31.23
CA LEU A 18 -0.28 -5.41 -29.92
C LEU A 18 -0.57 -6.38 -28.77
N TYR A 19 -1.56 -7.27 -28.92
CA TYR A 19 -1.84 -8.31 -27.92
C TYR A 19 -0.71 -9.32 -27.78
N ASP A 20 -0.09 -9.74 -28.90
CA ASP A 20 1.08 -10.61 -28.90
C ASP A 20 2.26 -9.94 -28.16
N GLN A 21 2.46 -8.65 -28.41
CA GLN A 21 3.48 -7.86 -27.74
C GLN A 21 3.21 -7.74 -26.22
N VAL A 22 1.95 -7.48 -25.83
CA VAL A 22 1.52 -7.43 -24.43
C VAL A 22 1.78 -8.76 -23.74
N THR A 23 1.44 -9.88 -24.38
CA THR A 23 1.69 -11.22 -23.84
C THR A 23 3.18 -11.44 -23.61
N SER A 24 4.02 -11.14 -24.60
CA SER A 24 5.48 -11.24 -24.47
C SER A 24 6.04 -10.37 -23.35
N TYR A 25 5.55 -9.14 -23.18
CA TYR A 25 5.99 -8.25 -22.11
C TYR A 25 5.54 -8.74 -20.73
N ASN A 26 4.32 -9.23 -20.60
CA ASN A 26 3.83 -9.84 -19.38
C ASN A 26 4.70 -11.01 -18.95
N ASP A 27 5.04 -11.91 -19.86
CA ASP A 27 5.89 -13.07 -19.58
C ASP A 27 7.29 -12.63 -19.09
N ARG A 28 7.89 -11.63 -19.73
CA ARG A 28 9.18 -11.09 -19.30
C ARG A 28 9.09 -10.45 -17.91
N ILE A 29 8.03 -9.68 -17.62
CA ILE A 29 7.83 -9.08 -16.29
C ILE A 29 7.65 -10.18 -15.24
N ILE A 30 6.84 -11.22 -15.53
CA ILE A 30 6.66 -12.34 -14.61
C ILE A 30 7.99 -13.04 -14.35
N ASN A 31 8.74 -13.36 -15.40
CA ASN A 31 10.04 -14.03 -15.29
C ASN A 31 11.03 -13.18 -14.48
N PHE A 32 11.07 -11.87 -14.72
CA PHE A 32 11.89 -10.95 -13.94
C PHE A 32 11.51 -10.98 -12.46
N LEU A 33 10.23 -10.90 -12.14
CA LEU A 33 9.74 -10.89 -10.75
C LEU A 33 10.01 -12.24 -10.06
N THR A 34 9.70 -13.35 -10.71
CA THR A 34 9.86 -14.70 -10.13
C THR A 34 11.33 -15.07 -9.94
N SER A 35 12.19 -14.75 -10.90
CA SER A 35 13.64 -14.97 -10.79
C SER A 35 14.28 -14.15 -9.65
N ASN A 36 13.59 -13.13 -9.19
CA ASN A 36 14.03 -12.28 -8.08
C ASN A 36 13.28 -12.55 -6.76
N GLY A 37 12.63 -13.71 -6.66
CA GLY A 37 12.07 -14.22 -5.41
C GLY A 37 10.65 -13.72 -5.07
N ILE A 38 9.91 -13.23 -6.07
CA ILE A 38 8.47 -12.99 -5.94
C ILE A 38 7.73 -14.28 -6.34
N GLU A 39 6.83 -14.74 -5.49
CA GLU A 39 6.02 -15.92 -5.81
C GLU A 39 5.04 -15.63 -6.95
N ARG A 40 4.82 -16.60 -7.83
CA ARG A 40 3.90 -16.43 -8.97
C ARG A 40 2.48 -16.06 -8.51
N ASN A 41 2.04 -16.58 -7.38
CA ASN A 41 0.73 -16.32 -6.80
C ASN A 41 0.57 -14.88 -6.29
N ASP A 42 1.68 -14.19 -6.01
CA ASP A 42 1.69 -12.80 -5.61
C ASP A 42 1.57 -11.84 -6.81
N ILE A 43 1.60 -12.37 -8.06
CA ILE A 43 1.58 -11.58 -9.29
C ILE A 43 0.22 -11.75 -9.98
N SER A 44 -0.46 -10.63 -10.19
CA SER A 44 -1.72 -10.56 -10.94
C SER A 44 -1.54 -9.71 -12.19
N ILE A 45 -2.08 -10.17 -13.31
CA ILE A 45 -2.12 -9.43 -14.57
C ILE A 45 -3.57 -9.04 -14.81
N ASN A 46 -3.82 -7.75 -14.96
CA ASN A 46 -5.14 -7.25 -15.35
C ASN A 46 -5.28 -7.29 -16.88
N PRO A 47 -6.49 -7.52 -17.42
CA PRO A 47 -6.76 -7.30 -18.82
C PRO A 47 -6.29 -5.90 -19.25
N PRO A 48 -5.72 -5.74 -20.46
CA PRO A 48 -5.28 -4.42 -20.91
C PRO A 48 -6.47 -3.51 -21.19
N ASP A 49 -6.37 -2.25 -20.77
CA ASP A 49 -7.28 -1.21 -21.20
C ASP A 49 -6.97 -0.84 -22.64
N THR A 50 -7.94 -0.99 -23.54
CA THR A 50 -7.79 -0.75 -24.97
C THR A 50 -8.45 0.58 -25.35
N TYR A 51 -7.66 1.49 -25.90
CA TYR A 51 -8.15 2.71 -26.52
C TYR A 51 -8.11 2.59 -28.03
N ASN A 52 -9.24 2.85 -28.69
CA ASN A 52 -9.39 2.89 -30.14
C ASN A 52 -9.52 4.36 -30.62
N ALA A 53 -8.49 4.89 -31.22
CA ALA A 53 -8.45 6.24 -31.73
C ALA A 53 -9.35 6.42 -32.98
N THR A 54 -9.59 5.38 -33.75
CA THR A 54 -10.44 5.47 -34.96
C THR A 54 -11.92 5.71 -34.64
N ALA A 55 -12.33 5.42 -33.40
CA ALA A 55 -13.71 5.71 -32.95
C ALA A 55 -13.95 7.21 -32.74
N ASN A 56 -12.92 8.04 -32.71
CA ASN A 56 -13.01 9.47 -32.57
C ASN A 56 -12.49 10.18 -33.84
N GLN A 57 -13.40 10.69 -34.67
CA GLN A 57 -13.08 11.35 -35.94
C GLN A 57 -12.22 12.64 -35.78
N TYR A 58 -12.09 13.17 -34.56
CA TYR A 58 -11.25 14.32 -34.25
C TYR A 58 -9.90 13.90 -33.64
N SER A 59 -9.62 12.60 -33.56
CA SER A 59 -8.38 12.10 -33.00
C SER A 59 -7.21 12.41 -33.92
N GLN A 60 -6.19 13.06 -33.41
CA GLN A 60 -4.89 13.26 -34.09
C GLN A 60 -3.85 12.24 -33.59
N ALA A 61 -4.30 11.08 -33.08
CA ALA A 61 -3.43 10.05 -32.59
C ALA A 61 -2.57 9.48 -33.74
N LYS A 62 -1.30 9.26 -33.45
CA LYS A 62 -0.33 8.69 -34.42
C LYS A 62 -0.66 7.23 -34.78
N PHE A 63 -1.32 6.51 -33.88
CA PHE A 63 -1.68 5.09 -34.02
C PHE A 63 -3.17 4.88 -33.75
N ASN A 64 -3.73 3.87 -34.40
CA ASN A 64 -5.14 3.52 -34.29
C ASN A 64 -5.53 2.95 -32.93
N TYR A 65 -4.61 2.21 -32.29
CA TYR A 65 -4.85 1.52 -31.01
C TYR A 65 -3.75 1.81 -30.00
N SER A 66 -4.14 1.90 -28.74
CA SER A 66 -3.22 1.92 -27.60
C SER A 66 -3.73 0.99 -26.52
N LEU A 67 -2.85 0.14 -26.00
CA LEU A 67 -3.15 -0.77 -24.89
C LEU A 67 -2.34 -0.34 -23.67
N THR A 68 -3.04 -0.16 -22.55
CA THR A 68 -2.41 0.09 -21.25
C THR A 68 -2.57 -1.13 -20.37
N CYS A 69 -1.45 -1.63 -19.89
CA CYS A 69 -1.36 -2.88 -19.14
C CYS A 69 -0.87 -2.62 -17.72
N ASN A 70 -1.42 -3.38 -16.78
CA ASN A 70 -1.08 -3.29 -15.36
C ASN A 70 -0.73 -4.68 -14.82
N VAL A 71 0.50 -4.83 -14.34
CA VAL A 71 0.95 -6.00 -13.58
C VAL A 71 1.03 -5.60 -12.11
N THR A 72 0.30 -6.29 -11.26
CA THR A 72 0.21 -6.02 -9.83
C THR A 72 0.95 -7.11 -9.04
N VAL A 73 1.85 -6.70 -8.16
CA VAL A 73 2.50 -7.56 -7.16
C VAL A 73 1.92 -7.25 -5.80
N SER A 74 1.41 -8.25 -5.09
CA SER A 74 0.87 -8.14 -3.74
C SER A 74 1.51 -9.19 -2.85
N THR A 75 2.47 -8.80 -2.00
CA THR A 75 3.23 -9.73 -1.18
C THR A 75 3.46 -9.22 0.25
N SER A 76 3.69 -10.14 1.18
CA SER A 76 4.16 -9.82 2.53
C SER A 76 5.68 -9.65 2.60
N ASN A 77 6.43 -10.13 1.60
CA ASN A 77 7.90 -10.05 1.57
C ASN A 77 8.40 -8.67 1.12
N VAL A 78 8.23 -7.68 2.00
CA VAL A 78 8.63 -6.28 1.75
C VAL A 78 10.13 -6.16 1.46
N ALA A 79 10.97 -6.98 2.09
CA ALA A 79 12.43 -6.91 1.93
C ALA A 79 12.86 -7.25 0.49
N THR A 80 12.31 -8.32 -0.09
CA THR A 80 12.59 -8.71 -1.48
C THR A 80 12.14 -7.63 -2.45
N VAL A 81 10.94 -7.11 -2.26
CA VAL A 81 10.41 -6.11 -3.19
C VAL A 81 11.19 -4.80 -3.14
N ARG A 82 11.65 -4.37 -1.97
CA ARG A 82 12.51 -3.18 -1.83
C ARG A 82 13.82 -3.30 -2.64
N LYS A 83 14.42 -4.48 -2.68
CA LYS A 83 15.60 -4.74 -3.51
C LYS A 83 15.29 -4.58 -5.00
N LEU A 84 14.09 -4.99 -5.42
CA LEU A 84 13.65 -4.92 -6.82
C LEU A 84 13.32 -3.48 -7.28
N LEU A 85 13.06 -2.55 -6.36
CA LEU A 85 12.78 -1.16 -6.73
C LEU A 85 13.93 -0.52 -7.53
N ASN A 86 15.15 -0.78 -7.12
CA ASN A 86 16.34 -0.23 -7.77
C ASN A 86 16.69 -0.92 -9.10
N ARG A 87 16.02 -2.04 -9.41
CA ARG A 87 16.27 -2.85 -10.61
C ARG A 87 15.22 -2.64 -11.71
N GLN A 88 14.31 -1.69 -11.55
CA GLN A 88 13.29 -1.39 -12.56
C GLN A 88 13.89 -1.02 -13.93
N SER A 89 15.08 -0.43 -13.94
CA SER A 89 15.82 -0.12 -15.16
C SER A 89 16.15 -1.35 -16.01
N GLU A 90 16.14 -2.55 -15.43
CA GLU A 90 16.36 -3.80 -16.18
C GLU A 90 15.19 -4.10 -17.10
N LEU A 91 13.95 -3.84 -16.69
CA LEU A 91 12.76 -3.95 -17.54
C LEU A 91 12.82 -2.99 -18.74
N LEU A 92 13.32 -1.77 -18.52
CA LEU A 92 13.51 -0.81 -19.60
C LEU A 92 14.59 -1.28 -20.59
N LYS A 93 15.67 -1.92 -20.10
CA LYS A 93 16.72 -2.50 -20.97
C LYS A 93 16.20 -3.68 -21.79
N GLU A 94 15.20 -4.38 -21.30
CA GLU A 94 14.48 -5.42 -22.06
C GLU A 94 13.46 -4.87 -23.05
N GLY A 95 13.39 -3.53 -23.20
CA GLY A 95 12.51 -2.87 -24.14
C GLY A 95 11.06 -2.75 -23.68
N ILE A 96 10.78 -2.97 -22.40
CA ILE A 96 9.42 -2.80 -21.84
C ILE A 96 9.22 -1.34 -21.47
N PRO A 97 8.28 -0.61 -22.11
CA PRO A 97 8.09 0.83 -21.91
C PRO A 97 7.27 1.09 -20.63
N VAL A 98 7.86 0.84 -19.46
CA VAL A 98 7.19 1.11 -18.18
C VAL A 98 6.91 2.61 -18.07
N THR A 99 5.61 2.96 -18.00
CA THR A 99 5.14 4.35 -17.96
C THR A 99 4.93 4.84 -16.53
N ASN A 100 4.49 3.95 -15.64
CA ASN A 100 4.26 4.28 -14.24
C ASN A 100 4.54 3.09 -13.33
N SER A 101 4.92 3.38 -12.08
CA SER A 101 5.08 2.37 -11.04
C SER A 101 4.59 2.94 -9.71
N TYR A 102 3.39 2.52 -9.32
CA TYR A 102 2.80 2.89 -8.04
C TYR A 102 3.13 1.84 -6.97
N ILE A 103 3.46 2.32 -5.78
CA ILE A 103 3.82 1.48 -4.65
C ILE A 103 3.01 1.91 -3.43
N SER A 104 2.40 0.94 -2.76
CA SER A 104 1.78 1.15 -1.46
C SER A 104 2.20 0.08 -0.46
N TYR A 105 2.16 0.45 0.81
CA TYR A 105 2.44 -0.46 1.91
C TYR A 105 1.26 -0.43 2.87
N ASP A 106 0.65 -1.57 3.09
CA ASP A 106 -0.48 -1.71 4.00
C ASP A 106 -0.07 -2.52 5.24
N TYR A 107 -0.49 -2.05 6.41
CA TYR A 107 -0.34 -2.80 7.65
C TYR A 107 -1.53 -3.73 7.84
N THR A 108 -1.32 -5.03 7.69
CA THR A 108 -2.40 -6.04 7.72
C THR A 108 -2.60 -6.70 9.07
N ALA A 109 -1.67 -6.51 10.02
CA ALA A 109 -1.70 -7.15 11.32
C ALA A 109 -2.35 -6.28 12.42
N LEU A 110 -3.17 -5.28 12.06
CA LEU A 110 -3.77 -4.37 13.04
C LEU A 110 -4.58 -5.11 14.11
N ASN A 111 -5.35 -6.13 13.72
CA ASN A 111 -6.20 -6.86 14.66
C ASN A 111 -5.40 -7.63 15.72
N SER A 112 -4.18 -8.06 15.41
CA SER A 112 -3.34 -8.79 16.37
C SER A 112 -2.73 -7.88 17.44
N ILE A 113 -2.51 -6.60 17.13
CA ILE A 113 -1.90 -5.63 18.08
C ILE A 113 -2.93 -4.78 18.83
N LYS A 114 -4.19 -4.76 18.37
CA LYS A 114 -5.26 -3.95 19.00
C LYS A 114 -5.40 -4.20 20.51
N PRO A 115 -5.46 -5.44 21.03
CA PRO A 115 -5.66 -5.67 22.45
C PRO A 115 -4.53 -5.07 23.30
N GLU A 116 -3.29 -5.27 22.88
CA GLU A 116 -2.11 -4.73 23.57
C GLU A 116 -2.11 -3.19 23.55
N MET A 117 -2.39 -2.59 22.39
CA MET A 117 -2.45 -1.13 22.27
C MET A 117 -3.54 -0.51 23.14
N ILE A 118 -4.70 -1.16 23.25
CA ILE A 118 -5.79 -0.69 24.13
C ILE A 118 -5.37 -0.79 25.59
N ALA A 119 -4.71 -1.89 25.99
CA ALA A 119 -4.21 -2.08 27.35
C ALA A 119 -3.21 -0.96 27.72
N GLN A 120 -2.22 -0.72 26.88
CA GLN A 120 -1.23 0.37 27.08
C GLN A 120 -1.89 1.74 27.12
N ALA A 121 -2.84 2.04 26.22
CA ALA A 121 -3.55 3.31 26.21
C ALA A 121 -4.38 3.53 27.48
N THR A 122 -4.97 2.46 28.02
CA THR A 122 -5.74 2.50 29.27
C THR A 122 -4.82 2.72 30.47
N GLU A 123 -3.66 2.07 30.51
CA GLU A 123 -2.65 2.26 31.56
C GLU A 123 -2.14 3.71 31.55
N ASN A 124 -1.73 4.23 30.39
CA ASN A 124 -1.28 5.61 30.24
C ASN A 124 -2.34 6.64 30.67
N ALA A 125 -3.62 6.38 30.34
CA ALA A 125 -4.71 7.24 30.76
C ALA A 125 -4.89 7.24 32.28
N ARG A 126 -4.71 6.09 32.95
CA ARG A 126 -4.78 5.96 34.40
C ARG A 126 -3.61 6.67 35.09
N GLU A 127 -2.40 6.52 34.56
CA GLU A 127 -1.21 7.22 35.08
C GLU A 127 -1.37 8.75 34.98
N ALA A 128 -1.84 9.24 33.83
CA ALA A 128 -2.12 10.65 33.63
C ALA A 128 -3.18 11.17 34.63
N ALA A 129 -4.27 10.40 34.79
CA ALA A 129 -5.33 10.76 35.78
C ALA A 129 -4.79 10.79 37.22
N ALA A 130 -3.92 9.82 37.57
CA ALA A 130 -3.28 9.79 38.89
C ALA A 130 -2.39 11.01 39.13
N GLN A 131 -1.66 11.47 38.11
CA GLN A 131 -0.86 12.69 38.21
C GLN A 131 -1.73 13.95 38.45
N PHE A 132 -2.82 14.09 37.65
CA PHE A 132 -3.75 15.20 37.81
C PHE A 132 -4.44 15.21 39.19
N ALA A 133 -4.85 14.02 39.68
CA ALA A 133 -5.45 13.89 41.02
C ALA A 133 -4.46 14.31 42.13
N LYS A 134 -3.21 13.84 42.03
CA LYS A 134 -2.14 14.21 42.96
C LYS A 134 -1.90 15.73 43.01
N ASP A 135 -1.84 16.35 41.82
CA ASP A 135 -1.59 17.80 41.71
C ASP A 135 -2.77 18.63 42.28
N SER A 136 -3.99 18.07 42.32
CA SER A 136 -5.18 18.69 42.93
C SER A 136 -5.40 18.29 44.39
N GLY A 137 -4.53 17.48 44.99
CA GLY A 137 -4.67 16.99 46.34
C GLY A 137 -5.71 15.88 46.53
N SER A 138 -6.18 15.27 45.46
CA SER A 138 -7.20 14.21 45.42
C SER A 138 -6.60 12.87 45.04
N LYS A 139 -7.43 11.81 45.01
CA LYS A 139 -7.07 10.47 44.51
C LYS A 139 -7.95 10.08 43.34
N VAL A 140 -7.42 9.23 42.45
CA VAL A 140 -8.20 8.64 41.35
C VAL A 140 -9.11 7.55 41.89
N GLY A 141 -10.41 7.75 41.76
CA GLY A 141 -11.42 6.77 42.09
C GLY A 141 -11.73 5.80 40.95
N LYS A 142 -12.95 5.26 40.94
CA LYS A 142 -13.40 4.31 39.92
C LYS A 142 -13.55 4.97 38.55
N MET A 143 -13.37 4.18 37.50
CA MET A 143 -13.67 4.57 36.11
C MET A 143 -15.17 4.87 36.00
N LYS A 144 -15.50 6.06 35.50
CA LYS A 144 -16.88 6.47 35.19
C LYS A 144 -17.29 6.08 33.77
N THR A 145 -16.48 6.45 32.81
CA THR A 145 -16.70 6.11 31.39
C THR A 145 -15.37 5.87 30.68
N ALA A 146 -15.39 5.01 29.67
CA ALA A 146 -14.28 4.82 28.78
C ALA A 146 -14.79 4.82 27.33
N SER A 147 -14.08 5.51 26.46
CA SER A 147 -14.34 5.54 25.02
C SER A 147 -13.06 5.34 24.28
N GLN A 148 -13.09 4.41 23.34
CA GLN A 148 -11.97 4.16 22.43
C GLN A 148 -12.21 4.92 21.12
N GLY A 149 -11.25 5.72 20.71
CA GLY A 149 -11.22 6.37 19.40
C GLY A 149 -10.81 5.42 18.28
N SER A 150 -10.76 5.95 17.07
CA SER A 150 -10.29 5.23 15.90
C SER A 150 -8.79 4.95 15.97
N PHE A 151 -8.39 3.82 15.39
CA PHE A 151 -7.00 3.57 15.07
C PHE A 151 -6.61 4.32 13.81
N SER A 152 -5.52 5.07 13.84
CA SER A 152 -4.87 5.61 12.65
C SER A 152 -3.62 4.81 12.33
N ILE A 153 -3.35 4.65 11.03
CA ILE A 153 -2.16 4.00 10.50
C ILE A 153 -1.57 4.95 9.49
N ASP A 154 -0.44 5.53 9.82
CA ASP A 154 0.25 6.51 9.01
C ASP A 154 1.64 6.02 8.64
N ASP A 155 2.23 6.57 7.58
CA ASP A 155 3.64 6.31 7.28
C ASP A 155 4.51 6.97 8.37
N SER A 156 5.55 6.28 8.81
CA SER A 156 6.49 6.84 9.80
C SER A 156 7.16 8.11 9.26
N SER A 157 7.49 8.11 7.97
CA SER A 157 7.94 9.28 7.22
C SER A 157 7.73 9.06 5.71
N SER A 158 7.79 10.12 4.92
CA SER A 158 7.73 10.04 3.46
C SER A 158 8.90 9.24 2.85
N SER A 159 10.05 9.20 3.50
CA SER A 159 11.23 8.44 3.06
C SER A 159 11.18 6.96 3.49
N THR A 160 10.34 6.60 4.45
CA THR A 160 10.19 5.25 4.98
C THR A 160 8.73 4.77 5.00
N PRO A 161 8.01 4.80 3.87
CA PRO A 161 6.57 4.48 3.82
C PRO A 161 6.27 3.01 4.15
N TYR A 162 7.28 2.15 4.16
CA TYR A 162 7.20 0.74 4.57
C TYR A 162 7.23 0.56 6.10
N ILE A 163 7.53 1.61 6.88
CA ILE A 163 7.42 1.63 8.34
C ILE A 163 6.13 2.36 8.69
N LYS A 164 5.22 1.68 9.36
CA LYS A 164 3.93 2.25 9.76
C LYS A 164 3.95 2.64 11.22
N LYS A 165 3.36 3.79 11.51
CA LYS A 165 3.05 4.27 12.85
C LYS A 165 1.58 4.04 13.12
N VAL A 166 1.28 3.17 14.07
CA VAL A 166 -0.10 2.90 14.50
C VAL A 166 -0.36 3.71 15.77
N ARG A 167 -1.47 4.40 15.80
CA ARG A 167 -1.89 5.22 16.94
C ARG A 167 -3.33 4.89 17.31
N VAL A 168 -3.61 4.87 18.62
CA VAL A 168 -4.95 4.84 19.17
C VAL A 168 -5.07 5.95 20.23
N VAL A 169 -6.25 6.55 20.33
CA VAL A 169 -6.58 7.49 21.39
C VAL A 169 -7.70 6.89 22.21
N THR A 170 -7.48 6.79 23.50
CA THR A 170 -8.50 6.35 24.48
C THR A 170 -8.81 7.50 25.42
N THR A 171 -10.09 7.77 25.61
CA THR A 171 -10.55 8.79 26.57
C THR A 171 -11.24 8.07 27.72
N ILE A 172 -10.73 8.30 28.94
CA ILE A 172 -11.27 7.71 30.16
C ILE A 172 -11.59 8.81 31.17
N VAL A 173 -12.75 8.73 31.73
CA VAL A 173 -13.20 9.62 32.82
C VAL A 173 -13.20 8.82 34.12
N TYR A 174 -12.55 9.35 35.15
CA TYR A 174 -12.51 8.79 36.50
C TYR A 174 -13.27 9.69 37.47
N TYR A 175 -13.77 9.10 38.53
CA TYR A 175 -14.18 9.88 39.72
C TYR A 175 -12.91 10.31 40.46
N LEU A 176 -13.00 11.47 41.14
CA LEU A 176 -12.02 11.88 42.13
C LEU A 176 -12.54 11.52 43.54
N GLU A 177 -11.64 11.08 44.36
CA GLU A 177 -11.87 10.79 45.78
C GLU A 177 -10.97 11.69 46.62
N ASP A 178 -11.50 12.20 47.71
CA ASP A 178 -10.78 13.06 48.69
C ASP A 178 -9.75 12.24 49.50
#